data_54ad50bbe14d280300cbf98c7746c6f2
#
_entry.id   54ad50bbe14d280300cbf98c7746c6f2
#
_cell.length_a   1.000
_cell.length_b   1.000
_cell.length_c   1.000
_cell.angle_alpha   90.00
_cell.angle_beta   90.00
_cell.angle_gamma   90.00
#
_symmetry.space_group_name_H-M   'P 1'
#
loop_
_entity.id
_entity.type
_entity.pdbx_description
1 polymer ?
#
loop_
_entity_poly.entity_id
_entity_poly.type
_entity_poly.pdbx_seq_one_letter_code
_entity_poly.pdbx_strand_id
1 'polypeptide(L)'
;MSARQPSRPRARRLTAQAKPYHHGDLRRVLIDAALQLAAEGAEVSVREAARRAAVSPGAPFRHFPNRDALMAAVAEEAQRRFRAEIEAVLTEAPAAGPLARFRAFGLAYLRWAMRNPAHFEIISTGRYFAHGSSADLSRDNAELIALTEGILADAAEQGLLRPADLKQVQIAGRALVYGFARMNLDGHFPRWGVEQGEIERMAEAVLDLFISGIAKR
;
A
#
# COMPACT_ATOMS: atom_id res chain seq x y z
N MET A 1 -30.00 -48.73 57.17
CA MET A 1 -29.15 -48.94 55.98
C MET A 1 -29.28 -47.69 55.13
N SER A 2 -28.30 -46.79 55.23
CA SER A 2 -28.31 -45.52 54.56
C SER A 2 -27.30 -45.56 53.40
N ALA A 3 -27.78 -45.51 52.17
CA ALA A 3 -26.96 -45.57 50.97
C ALA A 3 -26.32 -44.16 50.68
N ARG A 4 -24.99 -44.13 50.68
CA ARG A 4 -24.20 -42.99 50.25
C ARG A 4 -24.20 -42.89 48.73
N GLN A 5 -24.64 -41.74 48.17
CA GLN A 5 -24.48 -41.42 46.77
C GLN A 5 -23.04 -40.98 46.49
N PRO A 6 -22.44 -41.37 45.34
CA PRO A 6 -21.12 -40.92 44.96
C PRO A 6 -21.17 -39.50 44.31
N SER A 7 -20.25 -38.65 44.75
CA SER A 7 -20.04 -37.29 44.25
C SER A 7 -19.49 -37.30 42.81
N ARG A 8 -20.13 -36.50 41.89
CA ARG A 8 -19.69 -36.26 40.52
C ARG A 8 -18.40 -35.43 40.52
N PRO A 9 -17.41 -35.74 39.64
CA PRO A 9 -16.21 -34.92 39.51
C PRO A 9 -16.54 -33.59 38.80
N ARG A 10 -16.05 -32.49 39.38
CA ARG A 10 -16.07 -31.15 38.77
C ARG A 10 -15.23 -31.14 37.51
N ALA A 11 -15.84 -30.80 36.37
CA ALA A 11 -15.16 -30.54 35.12
C ALA A 11 -14.14 -29.39 35.27
N ARG A 12 -12.89 -29.72 35.07
CA ARG A 12 -11.75 -28.78 35.05
C ARG A 12 -11.88 -27.91 33.79
N ARG A 13 -12.23 -26.64 33.95
CA ARG A 13 -12.19 -25.69 32.85
C ARG A 13 -10.74 -25.59 32.35
N LEU A 14 -10.52 -26.06 31.14
CA LEU A 14 -9.29 -25.79 30.37
C LEU A 14 -9.27 -24.29 30.05
N THR A 15 -8.47 -23.54 30.78
CA THR A 15 -8.10 -22.20 30.41
C THR A 15 -7.21 -22.29 29.17
N ALA A 16 -7.72 -21.81 28.02
CA ALA A 16 -6.91 -21.62 26.83
C ALA A 16 -5.73 -20.72 27.21
N GLN A 17 -4.52 -21.27 27.19
CA GLN A 17 -3.29 -20.49 27.33
C GLN A 17 -3.19 -19.52 26.16
N ALA A 18 -3.41 -18.23 26.43
CA ALA A 18 -3.06 -17.16 25.50
C ALA A 18 -1.54 -17.22 25.27
N LYS A 19 -1.12 -17.38 24.00
CA LYS A 19 0.29 -17.29 23.61
C LYS A 19 0.90 -16.00 24.17
N PRO A 20 2.16 -16.03 24.66
CA PRO A 20 2.82 -14.82 25.16
C PRO A 20 2.94 -13.80 24.02
N TYR A 21 2.32 -12.64 24.20
CA TYR A 21 2.28 -11.53 23.27
C TYR A 21 3.63 -10.78 23.36
N HIS A 22 4.50 -10.92 22.37
CA HIS A 22 5.74 -10.18 22.30
C HIS A 22 5.46 -8.68 22.00
N HIS A 23 6.02 -7.76 22.78
CA HIS A 23 5.78 -6.32 22.67
C HIS A 23 6.05 -5.72 21.27
N GLY A 24 6.95 -6.33 20.46
CA GLY A 24 7.19 -5.94 19.06
C GLY A 24 6.05 -6.32 18.11
N ASP A 25 5.22 -7.30 18.49
CA ASP A 25 4.11 -7.79 17.67
C ASP A 25 2.86 -6.91 17.80
N LEU A 26 2.65 -6.26 18.97
CA LEU A 26 1.48 -5.44 19.22
C LEU A 26 1.39 -4.21 18.29
N ARG A 27 2.52 -3.49 18.10
CA ARG A 27 2.53 -2.34 17.19
C ARG A 27 2.12 -2.74 15.78
N ARG A 28 2.69 -3.82 15.27
CA ARG A 28 2.37 -4.36 13.93
C ARG A 28 0.92 -4.80 13.83
N VAL A 29 0.43 -5.55 14.81
CA VAL A 29 -0.97 -6.03 14.83
C VAL A 29 -1.96 -4.88 14.85
N LEU A 30 -1.66 -3.78 15.56
CA LEU A 30 -2.50 -2.58 15.56
C LEU A 30 -2.49 -1.86 14.21
N ILE A 31 -1.34 -1.79 13.53
CA ILE A 31 -1.24 -1.23 12.17
C ILE A 31 -2.05 -2.09 11.19
N ASP A 32 -1.88 -3.41 11.22
CA ASP A 32 -2.63 -4.32 10.35
C ASP A 32 -4.14 -4.27 10.61
N ALA A 33 -4.56 -4.17 11.88
CA ALA A 33 -5.96 -3.96 12.24
C ALA A 33 -6.52 -2.63 11.71
N ALA A 34 -5.73 -1.55 11.79
CA ALA A 34 -6.12 -0.24 11.26
C ALA A 34 -6.22 -0.24 9.72
N LEU A 35 -5.31 -0.94 9.03
CA LEU A 35 -5.39 -1.14 7.58
C LEU A 35 -6.65 -1.91 7.17
N GLN A 36 -7.01 -2.95 7.90
CA GLN A 36 -8.25 -3.71 7.66
C GLN A 36 -9.49 -2.84 7.87
N LEU A 37 -9.54 -2.04 8.96
CA LEU A 37 -10.63 -1.10 9.19
C LEU A 37 -10.78 -0.10 8.04
N ALA A 38 -9.67 0.47 7.58
CA ALA A 38 -9.66 1.37 6.43
C ALA A 38 -10.16 0.69 5.15
N ALA A 39 -9.76 -0.57 4.91
CA ALA A 39 -10.20 -1.35 3.74
C ALA A 39 -11.71 -1.64 3.76
N GLU A 40 -12.30 -1.77 4.93
CA GLU A 40 -13.74 -1.97 5.13
C GLU A 40 -14.54 -0.65 5.12
N GLY A 41 -13.87 0.50 4.98
CA GLY A 41 -14.51 1.81 5.09
C GLY A 41 -14.98 2.15 6.51
N ALA A 42 -14.50 1.40 7.52
CA ALA A 42 -14.85 1.60 8.92
C ALA A 42 -14.07 2.78 9.54
N GLU A 43 -14.57 3.28 10.67
CA GLU A 43 -13.86 4.31 11.42
C GLU A 43 -12.55 3.75 11.97
N VAL A 44 -11.43 4.40 11.64
CA VAL A 44 -10.11 4.04 12.15
C VAL A 44 -9.79 4.86 13.40
N SER A 45 -9.69 4.19 14.53
CA SER A 45 -9.26 4.76 15.81
C SER A 45 -8.37 3.78 16.56
N VAL A 46 -7.59 4.29 17.53
CA VAL A 46 -6.73 3.45 18.38
C VAL A 46 -7.56 2.42 19.16
N ARG A 47 -8.75 2.79 19.60
CA ARG A 47 -9.67 1.90 20.33
C ARG A 47 -10.25 0.82 19.43
N GLU A 48 -10.65 1.19 18.23
CA GLU A 48 -11.23 0.24 17.28
C GLU A 48 -10.17 -0.75 16.76
N ALA A 49 -8.94 -0.26 16.49
CA ALA A 49 -7.81 -1.12 16.17
C ALA A 49 -7.49 -2.10 17.31
N ALA A 50 -7.55 -1.64 18.58
CA ALA A 50 -7.37 -2.50 19.75
C ALA A 50 -8.47 -3.56 19.86
N ARG A 51 -9.72 -3.18 19.65
CA ARG A 51 -10.87 -4.08 19.66
C ARG A 51 -10.72 -5.17 18.58
N ARG A 52 -10.36 -4.78 17.37
CA ARG A 52 -10.11 -5.67 16.24
C ARG A 52 -8.95 -6.62 16.52
N ALA A 53 -7.88 -6.12 17.12
CA ALA A 53 -6.70 -6.89 17.50
C ALA A 53 -6.89 -7.79 18.73
N ALA A 54 -8.08 -7.76 19.36
CA ALA A 54 -8.42 -8.49 20.58
C ALA A 54 -7.42 -8.25 21.75
N VAL A 55 -6.95 -6.99 21.88
CA VAL A 55 -6.05 -6.57 22.96
C VAL A 55 -6.76 -5.67 23.97
N SER A 56 -6.19 -5.56 25.18
CA SER A 56 -6.76 -4.74 26.23
C SER A 56 -6.83 -3.25 25.83
N PRO A 57 -7.88 -2.51 26.22
CA PRO A 57 -8.10 -1.13 25.75
C PRO A 57 -6.98 -0.14 26.09
N GLY A 58 -6.20 -0.39 27.14
CA GLY A 58 -5.11 0.51 27.56
C GLY A 58 -3.74 0.22 26.90
N ALA A 59 -3.53 -0.98 26.40
CA ALA A 59 -2.24 -1.41 25.85
C ALA A 59 -1.82 -0.61 24.58
N PRO A 60 -2.73 -0.31 23.63
CA PRO A 60 -2.39 0.39 22.39
C PRO A 60 -1.86 1.80 22.59
N PHE A 61 -2.32 2.52 23.62
CA PHE A 61 -1.95 3.92 23.86
C PHE A 61 -0.46 4.12 24.22
N ARG A 62 0.24 3.04 24.59
CA ARG A 62 1.70 3.06 24.75
C ARG A 62 2.45 3.12 23.41
N HIS A 63 1.83 2.67 22.33
CA HIS A 63 2.37 2.68 20.98
C HIS A 63 1.85 3.84 20.14
N PHE A 64 0.57 4.16 20.31
CA PHE A 64 -0.14 5.19 19.55
C PHE A 64 -0.98 6.05 20.50
N PRO A 65 -0.45 7.22 20.92
CA PRO A 65 -1.15 8.08 21.88
C PRO A 65 -2.48 8.62 21.34
N ASN A 66 -2.59 8.74 20.02
CA ASN A 66 -3.79 9.24 19.34
C ASN A 66 -3.95 8.59 17.96
N ARG A 67 -5.06 8.96 17.29
CA ARG A 67 -5.38 8.50 15.94
C ARG A 67 -4.32 8.90 14.90
N ASP A 68 -3.81 10.12 15.00
CA ASP A 68 -2.86 10.64 14.00
C ASP A 68 -1.53 9.89 14.05
N ALA A 69 -1.04 9.55 15.25
CA ALA A 69 0.14 8.70 15.42
C ALA A 69 -0.08 7.28 14.85
N LEU A 70 -1.26 6.71 15.02
CA LEU A 70 -1.61 5.43 14.41
C LEU A 70 -1.65 5.56 12.88
N MET A 71 -2.30 6.58 12.33
CA MET A 71 -2.44 6.76 10.88
C MET A 71 -1.12 7.09 10.19
N ALA A 72 -0.22 7.82 10.86
CA ALA A 72 1.14 8.02 10.35
C ALA A 72 1.87 6.68 10.20
N ALA A 73 1.85 5.83 11.22
CA ALA A 73 2.47 4.51 11.17
C ALA A 73 1.79 3.57 10.13
N VAL A 74 0.49 3.69 9.94
CA VAL A 74 -0.26 2.97 8.88
C VAL A 74 0.20 3.42 7.51
N ALA A 75 0.39 4.73 7.30
CA ALA A 75 0.88 5.28 6.05
C ALA A 75 2.33 4.85 5.75
N GLU A 76 3.22 4.88 6.77
CA GLU A 76 4.60 4.38 6.66
C GLU A 76 4.62 2.90 6.24
N GLU A 77 3.80 2.05 6.85
CA GLU A 77 3.71 0.64 6.51
C GLU A 77 3.15 0.42 5.10
N ALA A 78 2.12 1.17 4.70
CA ALA A 78 1.57 1.12 3.35
C ALA A 78 2.61 1.53 2.30
N GLN A 79 3.37 2.60 2.55
CA GLN A 79 4.44 3.08 1.67
C GLN A 79 5.58 2.06 1.57
N ARG A 80 5.98 1.46 2.69
CA ARG A 80 7.00 0.41 2.73
C ARG A 80 6.60 -0.81 1.90
N ARG A 81 5.32 -1.25 2.00
CA ARG A 81 4.80 -2.36 1.18
C ARG A 81 4.78 -2.01 -0.30
N PHE A 82 4.36 -0.80 -0.63
CA PHE A 82 4.40 -0.29 -2.01
C PHE A 82 5.81 -0.30 -2.57
N ARG A 83 6.77 0.25 -1.84
CA ARG A 83 8.18 0.30 -2.23
C ARG A 83 8.75 -1.10 -2.45
N ALA A 84 8.52 -2.03 -1.54
CA ALA A 84 8.99 -3.42 -1.65
C ALA A 84 8.47 -4.11 -2.94
N GLU A 85 7.22 -3.85 -3.34
CA GLU A 85 6.65 -4.36 -4.59
C GLU A 85 7.38 -3.79 -5.82
N ILE A 86 7.63 -2.48 -5.83
CA ILE A 86 8.37 -1.81 -6.92
C ILE A 86 9.79 -2.37 -7.04
N GLU A 87 10.50 -2.48 -5.92
CA GLU A 87 11.87 -2.99 -5.88
C GLU A 87 11.95 -4.44 -6.37
N ALA A 88 11.01 -5.29 -5.96
CA ALA A 88 10.94 -6.68 -6.41
C ALA A 88 10.80 -6.78 -7.93
N VAL A 89 9.85 -6.05 -8.53
CA VAL A 89 9.61 -6.06 -9.98
C VAL A 89 10.84 -5.56 -10.75
N LEU A 90 11.51 -4.52 -10.27
CA LEU A 90 12.69 -3.97 -10.96
C LEU A 90 13.94 -4.85 -10.81
N THR A 91 14.01 -5.63 -9.72
CA THR A 91 15.10 -6.60 -9.49
C THR A 91 14.94 -7.85 -10.36
N GLU A 92 13.72 -8.27 -10.64
CA GLU A 92 13.44 -9.44 -11.49
C GLU A 92 13.76 -9.21 -12.99
N ALA A 93 13.87 -7.95 -13.44
CA ALA A 93 14.16 -7.59 -14.81
C ALA A 93 15.42 -6.69 -14.96
N PRO A 94 16.58 -7.09 -14.44
CA PRO A 94 17.77 -6.23 -14.41
C PRO A 94 18.35 -5.95 -15.82
N ALA A 95 18.16 -6.86 -16.78
CA ALA A 95 18.65 -6.75 -18.16
C ALA A 95 17.68 -6.01 -19.09
N ALA A 96 16.51 -5.60 -18.62
CA ALA A 96 15.57 -4.84 -19.43
C ALA A 96 16.10 -3.41 -19.65
N GLY A 97 16.01 -2.91 -20.89
CA GLY A 97 16.37 -1.53 -21.21
C GLY A 97 15.55 -0.52 -20.40
N PRO A 98 16.00 0.76 -20.34
CA PRO A 98 15.39 1.77 -19.47
C PRO A 98 13.89 1.97 -19.69
N LEU A 99 13.41 1.99 -20.94
CA LEU A 99 11.98 2.14 -21.23
C LEU A 99 11.16 0.93 -20.72
N ALA A 100 11.70 -0.28 -20.82
CA ALA A 100 11.05 -1.47 -20.26
C ALA A 100 11.00 -1.42 -18.71
N ARG A 101 12.06 -0.92 -18.06
CA ARG A 101 12.09 -0.70 -16.62
C ARG A 101 11.10 0.39 -16.20
N PHE A 102 10.98 1.47 -16.97
CA PHE A 102 9.98 2.52 -16.70
C PHE A 102 8.56 1.98 -16.82
N ARG A 103 8.30 1.14 -17.86
CA ARG A 103 7.04 0.41 -18.02
C ARG A 103 6.74 -0.50 -16.83
N ALA A 104 7.73 -1.30 -16.43
CA ALA A 104 7.60 -2.23 -15.30
C ALA A 104 7.26 -1.50 -14.00
N PHE A 105 7.89 -0.35 -13.73
CA PHE A 105 7.57 0.53 -12.61
C PHE A 105 6.10 0.98 -12.66
N GLY A 106 5.66 1.50 -13.82
CA GLY A 106 4.28 1.98 -14.00
C GLY A 106 3.24 0.87 -13.81
N LEU A 107 3.49 -0.33 -14.35
CA LEU A 107 2.61 -1.49 -14.16
C LEU A 107 2.59 -1.97 -12.71
N ALA A 108 3.74 -2.03 -12.05
CA ALA A 108 3.82 -2.40 -10.64
C ALA A 108 3.01 -1.42 -9.77
N TYR A 109 3.12 -0.10 -10.05
CA TYR A 109 2.32 0.92 -9.38
C TYR A 109 0.83 0.66 -9.56
N LEU A 110 0.36 0.49 -10.79
CA LEU A 110 -1.06 0.28 -11.11
C LEU A 110 -1.60 -0.99 -10.47
N ARG A 111 -0.89 -2.11 -10.63
CA ARG A 111 -1.28 -3.40 -10.05
C ARG A 111 -1.32 -3.36 -8.53
N TRP A 112 -0.34 -2.72 -7.91
CA TRP A 112 -0.34 -2.56 -6.45
C TRP A 112 -1.51 -1.71 -5.97
N ALA A 113 -1.77 -0.57 -6.60
CA ALA A 113 -2.88 0.31 -6.26
C ALA A 113 -4.25 -0.39 -6.39
N MET A 114 -4.43 -1.17 -7.46
CA MET A 114 -5.66 -1.93 -7.69
C MET A 114 -5.86 -3.07 -6.69
N ARG A 115 -4.77 -3.75 -6.29
CA ARG A 115 -4.82 -4.84 -5.29
C ARG A 115 -4.93 -4.33 -3.86
N ASN A 116 -4.52 -3.09 -3.60
CA ASN A 116 -4.43 -2.50 -2.27
C ASN A 116 -5.13 -1.13 -2.20
N PRO A 117 -6.43 -1.03 -2.52
CA PRO A 117 -7.13 0.25 -2.66
C PRO A 117 -7.09 1.10 -1.38
N ALA A 118 -7.24 0.51 -0.19
CA ALA A 118 -7.17 1.23 1.07
C ALA A 118 -5.77 1.77 1.37
N HIS A 119 -4.72 1.00 1.06
CA HIS A 119 -3.34 1.46 1.21
C HIS A 119 -3.05 2.62 0.25
N PHE A 120 -3.48 2.47 -1.02
CA PHE A 120 -3.36 3.52 -2.02
C PHE A 120 -4.07 4.82 -1.59
N GLU A 121 -5.32 4.72 -1.10
CA GLU A 121 -6.07 5.87 -0.56
C GLU A 121 -5.28 6.56 0.56
N ILE A 122 -4.71 5.79 1.50
CA ILE A 122 -3.98 6.33 2.64
C ILE A 122 -2.75 7.12 2.19
N ILE A 123 -1.91 6.56 1.30
CA ILE A 123 -0.64 7.21 0.92
C ILE A 123 -0.78 8.27 -0.17
N SER A 124 -1.89 8.29 -0.90
CA SER A 124 -2.04 9.15 -2.08
C SER A 124 -2.80 10.45 -1.83
N THR A 125 -3.61 10.54 -0.77
CA THR A 125 -4.54 11.67 -0.61
C THR A 125 -4.11 12.70 0.40
N GLY A 126 -3.13 12.45 1.25
CA GLY A 126 -2.79 13.34 2.37
C GLY A 126 -3.94 13.56 3.37
N ARG A 127 -5.06 12.83 3.21
CA ARG A 127 -6.26 12.96 4.05
C ARG A 127 -6.02 12.50 5.48
N TYR A 128 -5.12 11.56 5.65
CA TYR A 128 -4.88 10.88 6.92
C TYR A 128 -3.66 11.41 7.66
N PHE A 129 -2.78 12.13 6.98
CA PHE A 129 -1.58 12.77 7.54
C PHE A 129 -1.17 13.97 6.68
N ALA A 130 -0.58 14.99 7.29
CA ALA A 130 -0.04 16.12 6.53
C ALA A 130 1.21 15.67 5.74
N HIS A 131 1.31 16.05 4.47
CA HIS A 131 2.51 15.81 3.68
C HIS A 131 3.72 16.45 4.40
N GLY A 132 4.79 15.69 4.56
CA GLY A 132 5.98 16.12 5.31
C GLY A 132 5.91 15.91 6.82
N SER A 133 4.82 15.37 7.38
CA SER A 133 4.70 15.06 8.81
C SER A 133 5.54 13.87 9.27
N SER A 134 5.96 13.00 8.34
CA SER A 134 6.87 11.88 8.60
C SER A 134 8.11 12.02 7.71
N ALA A 135 9.29 12.00 8.35
CA ALA A 135 10.57 12.03 7.66
C ALA A 135 10.79 10.75 6.83
N ASP A 136 10.30 9.62 7.30
CA ASP A 136 10.41 8.33 6.62
C ASP A 136 9.55 8.31 5.34
N LEU A 137 8.30 8.76 5.39
CA LEU A 137 7.46 8.91 4.20
C LEU A 137 8.05 9.87 3.18
N SER A 138 8.62 10.99 3.64
CA SER A 138 9.25 11.97 2.76
C SER A 138 10.47 11.40 2.07
N ARG A 139 11.31 10.65 2.80
CA ARG A 139 12.48 9.95 2.25
C ARG A 139 12.08 8.89 1.23
N ASP A 140 11.17 8.00 1.57
CA ASP A 140 10.72 6.93 0.68
C ASP A 140 10.13 7.48 -0.62
N ASN A 141 9.36 8.57 -0.54
CA ASN A 141 8.84 9.24 -1.72
C ASN A 141 9.95 9.87 -2.57
N ALA A 142 10.94 10.53 -1.94
CA ALA A 142 12.09 11.11 -2.64
C ALA A 142 12.92 10.03 -3.36
N GLU A 143 13.10 8.87 -2.74
CA GLU A 143 13.82 7.75 -3.35
C GLU A 143 13.07 7.14 -4.57
N LEU A 144 11.74 7.04 -4.52
CA LEU A 144 10.95 6.60 -5.68
C LEU A 144 10.98 7.64 -6.82
N ILE A 145 11.00 8.94 -6.49
CA ILE A 145 11.17 10.01 -7.46
C ILE A 145 12.56 9.91 -8.12
N ALA A 146 13.62 9.79 -7.33
CA ALA A 146 14.98 9.66 -7.83
C ALA A 146 15.17 8.41 -8.69
N LEU A 147 14.54 7.29 -8.32
CA LEU A 147 14.56 6.05 -9.10
C LEU A 147 13.98 6.25 -10.51
N THR A 148 12.84 6.90 -10.62
CA THR A 148 12.21 7.18 -11.93
C THR A 148 12.99 8.23 -12.72
N GLU A 149 13.60 9.22 -12.07
CA GLU A 149 14.51 10.17 -12.70
C GLU A 149 15.73 9.48 -13.30
N GLY A 150 16.36 8.58 -12.56
CA GLY A 150 17.51 7.80 -13.04
C GLY A 150 17.15 6.93 -14.26
N ILE A 151 16.02 6.22 -14.23
CA ILE A 151 15.55 5.41 -15.36
C ILE A 151 15.32 6.27 -16.61
N LEU A 152 14.74 7.45 -16.47
CA LEU A 152 14.50 8.35 -17.60
C LEU A 152 15.80 9.00 -18.11
N ALA A 153 16.75 9.31 -17.22
CA ALA A 153 18.08 9.78 -17.59
C ALA A 153 18.83 8.74 -18.41
N ASP A 154 18.85 7.48 -17.95
CA ASP A 154 19.44 6.34 -18.70
C ASP A 154 18.82 6.21 -20.11
N ALA A 155 17.49 6.37 -20.22
CA ALA A 155 16.78 6.32 -21.50
C ALA A 155 17.17 7.47 -22.42
N ALA A 156 17.37 8.68 -21.89
CA ALA A 156 17.80 9.84 -22.65
C ALA A 156 19.26 9.71 -23.12
N GLU A 157 20.16 9.28 -22.25
CA GLU A 157 21.57 9.04 -22.58
C GLU A 157 21.73 8.00 -23.69
N GLN A 158 20.90 6.94 -23.67
CA GLN A 158 20.87 5.94 -24.74
C GLN A 158 20.14 6.40 -26.02
N GLY A 159 19.65 7.64 -26.05
CA GLY A 159 18.95 8.20 -27.21
C GLY A 159 17.61 7.54 -27.51
N LEU A 160 16.95 6.93 -26.50
CA LEU A 160 15.70 6.20 -26.67
C LEU A 160 14.45 7.10 -26.54
N LEU A 161 14.62 8.33 -26.04
CA LEU A 161 13.53 9.30 -25.87
C LEU A 161 13.51 10.33 -27.02
N ARG A 162 12.31 10.79 -27.33
CA ARG A 162 12.17 12.04 -28.12
C ARG A 162 12.71 13.20 -27.30
N PRO A 163 13.17 14.30 -27.94
CA PRO A 163 13.55 15.50 -27.23
C PRO A 163 12.38 16.01 -26.36
N ALA A 164 12.57 16.00 -25.05
CA ALA A 164 11.59 16.45 -24.07
C ALA A 164 12.30 16.79 -22.76
N ASP A 165 11.64 17.62 -21.95
CA ASP A 165 12.03 17.81 -20.55
C ASP A 165 11.69 16.55 -19.75
N LEU A 166 12.72 15.91 -19.18
CA LEU A 166 12.57 14.65 -18.42
C LEU A 166 11.67 14.83 -17.19
N LYS A 167 11.66 16.00 -16.56
CA LYS A 167 10.77 16.31 -15.46
C LYS A 167 9.31 16.33 -15.90
N GLN A 168 9.02 16.87 -17.08
CA GLN A 168 7.67 16.83 -17.65
C GLN A 168 7.24 15.41 -17.97
N VAL A 169 8.13 14.58 -18.53
CA VAL A 169 7.87 13.15 -18.79
C VAL A 169 7.58 12.41 -17.49
N GLN A 170 8.39 12.64 -16.45
CA GLN A 170 8.19 12.03 -15.14
C GLN A 170 6.84 12.40 -14.53
N ILE A 171 6.49 13.69 -14.55
CA ILE A 171 5.21 14.18 -14.00
C ILE A 171 4.03 13.63 -14.80
N ALA A 172 4.11 13.61 -16.14
CA ALA A 172 3.06 13.05 -16.99
C ALA A 172 2.85 11.55 -16.72
N GLY A 173 3.92 10.76 -16.61
CA GLY A 173 3.84 9.35 -16.25
C GLY A 173 3.23 9.14 -14.86
N ARG A 174 3.62 9.96 -13.87
CA ARG A 174 3.06 9.93 -12.52
C ARG A 174 1.57 10.27 -12.52
N ALA A 175 1.16 11.31 -13.25
CA ALA A 175 -0.23 11.72 -13.37
C ALA A 175 -1.08 10.63 -14.03
N LEU A 176 -0.55 9.97 -15.06
CA LEU A 176 -1.21 8.86 -15.74
C LEU A 176 -1.53 7.73 -14.78
N VAL A 177 -0.50 7.17 -14.10
CA VAL A 177 -0.71 6.01 -13.22
C VAL A 177 -1.55 6.36 -11.98
N TYR A 178 -1.37 7.57 -11.43
CA TYR A 178 -2.20 8.05 -10.33
C TYR A 178 -3.66 8.24 -10.74
N GLY A 179 -3.89 8.92 -11.87
CA GLY A 179 -5.23 9.18 -12.40
C GLY A 179 -5.97 7.90 -12.74
N PHE A 180 -5.29 6.94 -13.39
CA PHE A 180 -5.86 5.64 -13.71
C PHE A 180 -6.24 4.85 -12.45
N ALA A 181 -5.34 4.76 -11.47
CA ALA A 181 -5.61 4.10 -10.19
C ALA A 181 -6.78 4.78 -9.45
N ARG A 182 -6.85 6.11 -9.49
CA ARG A 182 -7.94 6.89 -8.88
C ARG A 182 -9.27 6.62 -9.57
N MET A 183 -9.31 6.62 -10.91
CA MET A 183 -10.51 6.30 -11.69
C MET A 183 -11.04 4.89 -11.37
N ASN A 184 -10.13 3.93 -11.16
CA ASN A 184 -10.51 2.58 -10.75
C ASN A 184 -11.13 2.57 -9.35
N LEU A 185 -10.49 3.23 -8.40
CA LEU A 185 -10.97 3.28 -7.01
C LEU A 185 -12.33 3.97 -6.89
N ASP A 186 -12.55 5.03 -7.64
CA ASP A 186 -13.79 5.81 -7.67
C ASP A 186 -14.89 5.18 -8.54
N GLY A 187 -14.63 4.03 -9.17
CA GLY A 187 -15.60 3.30 -9.99
C GLY A 187 -15.99 4.03 -11.27
N HIS A 188 -15.07 4.78 -11.88
CA HIS A 188 -15.36 5.57 -13.08
C HIS A 188 -15.40 4.75 -14.37
N PHE A 189 -14.68 3.63 -14.46
CA PHE A 189 -14.46 2.89 -15.70
C PHE A 189 -15.73 2.41 -16.43
N PRO A 190 -16.80 1.95 -15.75
CA PRO A 190 -18.03 1.56 -16.47
C PRO A 190 -18.65 2.71 -17.27
N ARG A 191 -18.51 3.95 -16.83
CA ARG A 191 -19.00 5.15 -17.57
C ARG A 191 -18.20 5.42 -18.84
N TRP A 192 -17.02 4.81 -18.97
CA TRP A 192 -16.13 4.90 -20.13
C TRP A 192 -16.16 3.61 -20.95
N GLY A 193 -17.12 2.71 -20.70
CA GLY A 193 -17.28 1.48 -21.45
C GLY A 193 -16.20 0.43 -21.18
N VAL A 194 -15.53 0.51 -20.01
CA VAL A 194 -14.50 -0.46 -19.59
C VAL A 194 -15.06 -1.30 -18.45
N GLU A 195 -15.26 -2.58 -18.71
CA GLU A 195 -15.75 -3.52 -17.72
C GLU A 195 -14.66 -3.92 -16.70
N GLN A 196 -15.09 -4.38 -15.52
CA GLN A 196 -14.17 -4.73 -14.42
C GLN A 196 -13.08 -5.73 -14.85
N GLY A 197 -13.43 -6.72 -15.66
CA GLY A 197 -12.49 -7.74 -16.16
C GLY A 197 -11.48 -7.22 -17.20
N GLU A 198 -11.66 -5.99 -17.70
CA GLU A 198 -10.81 -5.39 -18.73
C GLU A 198 -9.83 -4.35 -18.18
N ILE A 199 -10.00 -3.95 -16.91
CA ILE A 199 -9.26 -2.84 -16.31
C ILE A 199 -7.74 -3.08 -16.35
N GLU A 200 -7.26 -4.29 -16.05
CA GLU A 200 -5.82 -4.59 -16.08
C GLU A 200 -5.26 -4.48 -17.51
N ARG A 201 -5.96 -5.02 -18.48
CA ARG A 201 -5.58 -4.89 -19.91
C ARG A 201 -5.57 -3.43 -20.36
N MET A 202 -6.55 -2.65 -19.92
CA MET A 202 -6.62 -1.21 -20.22
C MET A 202 -5.47 -0.46 -19.55
N ALA A 203 -5.09 -0.80 -18.31
CA ALA A 203 -3.93 -0.23 -17.63
C ALA A 203 -2.64 -0.43 -18.43
N GLU A 204 -2.41 -1.65 -18.94
CA GLU A 204 -1.27 -1.95 -19.81
C GLU A 204 -1.32 -1.13 -21.10
N ALA A 205 -2.45 -1.12 -21.79
CA ALA A 205 -2.60 -0.42 -23.07
C ALA A 205 -2.38 1.10 -22.94
N VAL A 206 -2.91 1.73 -21.89
CA VAL A 206 -2.75 3.17 -21.66
C VAL A 206 -1.30 3.52 -21.31
N LEU A 207 -0.62 2.67 -20.54
CA LEU A 207 0.80 2.85 -20.23
C LEU A 207 1.68 2.65 -21.47
N ASP A 208 1.39 1.65 -22.30
CA ASP A 208 2.08 1.40 -23.56
C ASP A 208 1.90 2.55 -24.57
N LEU A 209 0.70 3.12 -24.62
CA LEU A 209 0.41 4.32 -25.42
C LEU A 209 1.29 5.50 -24.96
N PHE A 210 1.39 5.74 -23.66
CA PHE A 210 2.24 6.80 -23.11
C PHE A 210 3.70 6.57 -23.46
N ILE A 211 4.24 5.37 -23.23
CA ILE A 211 5.64 5.03 -23.51
C ILE A 211 5.94 5.15 -24.99
N SER A 212 5.06 4.67 -25.88
CA SER A 212 5.22 4.83 -27.33
C SER A 212 5.21 6.29 -27.77
N GLY A 213 4.49 7.13 -27.04
CA GLY A 213 4.42 8.59 -27.26
C GLY A 213 5.72 9.31 -26.93
N ILE A 214 6.47 8.85 -25.92
CA ILE A 214 7.74 9.45 -25.50
C ILE A 214 8.97 8.79 -26.14
N ALA A 215 8.85 7.57 -26.63
CA ALA A 215 9.94 6.82 -27.26
C ALA A 215 10.31 7.44 -28.61
N LYS A 216 11.61 7.46 -28.90
CA LYS A 216 12.13 7.80 -30.24
C LYS A 216 11.79 6.65 -31.21
N ARG A 217 11.26 6.99 -32.36
CA ARG A 217 11.00 6.02 -33.44
C ARG A 217 12.28 5.66 -34.18
#